data_89ba9bfbe21c9510eaa6c60a6367fd74
#
_entry.id   89ba9bfbe21c9510eaa6c60a6367fd74
#
_cell.length_a   1.000
_cell.length_b   1.000
_cell.length_c   1.000
_cell.angle_alpha   90.00
_cell.angle_beta   90.00
_cell.angle_gamma   90.00
#
_symmetry.space_group_name_H-M   'P 1'
#
loop_
_entity.id
_entity.type
_entity.pdbx_description
1 polymer ?
#
loop_
_entity_poly.entity_id
_entity_poly.type
_entity_poly.pdbx_seq_one_letter_code
_entity_poly.pdbx_strand_id
1 'polypeptide(L)'
;MAEKLFEHTTGQGKEESDSNEEIEALQFSEQMMDEKIDKGAILQAIGLYHVYSSTAEDGNVVALRGLNVSVKKGEAVAIVGPSGSGKSTLLKCLGVLMKPSAGGVILNGTSTTRRTGVELVKMRQDTVSFIFQEGNLLPDLSAIDNVAQALRHKDVRPSEAKRKAMEILVELGLEERVNSMPATLSGGEQQRVAIARALVTNPKLILADEPTGALDPITSREVLELFGKLHKDKGVAFLIVTHSDEVAAFCDRSLELRDGRFVAEHGANLDVDDLEGTRELIVDELGTVSFPPEVLMKMGGSGRYEIARSEKGEVTLVTAEKNKSMIKGKKVLASKCPACNHKYEDDSQLCPECGSSRPMVSKN
;
A
#
# COMPACT_ATOMS: atom_id res chain seq x y z
N MET A 1 19.54 17.41 4.60
CA MET A 1 18.65 18.02 5.61
C MET A 1 17.84 16.97 6.40
N ALA A 2 17.49 15.83 5.81
CA ALA A 2 16.85 14.73 6.54
C ALA A 2 17.77 14.03 7.57
N GLU A 3 19.08 14.03 7.37
CA GLU A 3 20.06 13.46 8.31
C GLU A 3 20.17 14.21 9.65
N LYS A 4 19.89 15.50 9.70
CA LYS A 4 19.92 16.27 10.94
C LYS A 4 18.74 16.06 11.89
N LEU A 5 17.64 15.46 11.41
CA LEU A 5 16.47 15.14 12.23
C LEU A 5 16.63 13.86 13.07
N PHE A 6 17.64 13.03 12.81
CA PHE A 6 17.88 11.77 13.52
C PHE A 6 18.87 11.85 14.69
N GLU A 7 19.65 12.93 14.81
CA GLU A 7 20.70 13.04 15.85
C GLU A 7 20.22 13.59 17.21
N HIS A 8 18.96 14.06 17.34
CA HIS A 8 18.51 14.79 18.54
C HIS A 8 17.64 13.99 19.54
N THR A 9 17.64 12.67 19.51
CA THR A 9 16.86 11.88 20.49
C THR A 9 17.65 11.28 21.66
N THR A 10 18.87 11.74 21.92
CA THR A 10 19.62 11.33 23.13
C THR A 10 20.29 12.53 23.80
N GLY A 11 19.68 13.11 24.84
CA GLY A 11 20.36 14.06 25.71
C GLY A 11 19.41 14.97 26.49
N GLN A 12 19.27 14.71 27.78
CA GLN A 12 18.58 15.60 28.72
C GLN A 12 19.27 16.96 28.84
N GLY A 13 18.51 18.04 28.70
CA GLY A 13 18.84 19.36 29.17
C GLY A 13 18.88 20.46 28.13
N LYS A 14 17.73 21.12 27.89
CA LYS A 14 17.49 22.52 27.52
C LYS A 14 16.05 22.66 26.99
N GLU A 15 15.08 22.86 27.89
CA GLU A 15 13.65 22.76 27.56
C GLU A 15 13.00 24.01 26.92
N GLU A 16 13.67 25.13 26.71
CA GLU A 16 13.01 26.34 26.19
C GLU A 16 13.50 26.84 24.82
N SER A 17 14.69 26.46 24.35
CA SER A 17 15.15 26.78 22.99
C SER A 17 14.71 25.77 21.93
N ASP A 18 14.55 24.49 22.32
CA ASP A 18 14.18 23.40 21.42
C ASP A 18 12.72 23.49 20.96
N SER A 19 11.82 24.07 21.78
CA SER A 19 10.40 24.23 21.43
C SER A 19 10.17 25.22 20.27
N ASN A 20 10.97 26.24 20.13
CA ASN A 20 10.82 27.23 19.05
C ASN A 20 11.39 26.70 17.72
N GLU A 21 12.53 26.02 17.74
CA GLU A 21 13.10 25.37 16.53
C GLU A 21 12.24 24.23 16.02
N GLU A 22 11.64 23.43 16.92
CA GLU A 22 10.66 22.40 16.52
C GLU A 22 9.38 23.02 15.93
N ILE A 23 8.89 24.13 16.50
CA ILE A 23 7.72 24.85 15.97
C ILE A 23 8.03 25.46 14.61
N GLU A 24 9.21 26.07 14.41
CA GLU A 24 9.62 26.63 13.12
C GLU A 24 9.84 25.53 12.06
N ALA A 25 10.47 24.41 12.42
CA ALA A 25 10.65 23.26 11.52
C ALA A 25 9.30 22.62 11.12
N LEU A 26 8.36 22.55 12.06
CA LEU A 26 7.00 22.06 11.80
C LEU A 26 6.21 23.04 10.92
N GLN A 27 6.32 24.34 11.14
CA GLN A 27 5.69 25.37 10.30
C GLN A 27 6.26 25.39 8.89
N PHE A 28 7.58 25.25 8.75
CA PHE A 28 8.24 25.15 7.45
C PHE A 28 7.80 23.90 6.67
N SER A 29 7.69 22.76 7.35
CA SER A 29 7.20 21.52 6.73
C SER A 29 5.75 21.61 6.27
N GLU A 30 4.90 22.35 7.01
CA GLU A 30 3.50 22.58 6.62
C GLU A 30 3.35 23.52 5.43
N GLN A 31 4.11 24.62 5.41
CA GLN A 31 4.10 25.52 4.24
C GLN A 31 4.52 24.78 2.97
N MET A 32 5.54 23.91 3.06
CA MET A 32 5.94 23.05 1.94
C MET A 32 4.86 22.01 1.58
N MET A 33 4.09 21.54 2.53
CA MET A 33 2.96 20.64 2.23
C MET A 33 1.80 21.39 1.58
N ASP A 34 1.46 22.58 2.07
CA ASP A 34 0.36 23.38 1.54
C ASP A 34 0.61 23.81 0.07
N GLU A 35 1.85 24.09 -0.29
CA GLU A 35 2.24 24.39 -1.68
C GLU A 35 2.14 23.17 -2.62
N LYS A 36 2.21 21.95 -2.08
CA LYS A 36 2.13 20.70 -2.83
C LYS A 36 0.73 20.09 -2.87
N ILE A 37 -0.29 20.73 -2.29
CA ILE A 37 -1.66 20.19 -2.27
C ILE A 37 -2.26 20.18 -3.68
N ASP A 38 -2.52 18.98 -4.21
CA ASP A 38 -3.31 18.78 -5.42
C ASP A 38 -4.81 18.91 -5.10
N LYS A 39 -5.43 20.00 -5.54
CA LYS A 39 -6.87 20.25 -5.34
C LYS A 39 -7.78 19.26 -6.09
N GLY A 40 -7.25 18.56 -7.07
CA GLY A 40 -7.94 17.49 -7.81
C GLY A 40 -7.94 16.14 -7.09
N ALA A 41 -7.01 15.97 -6.15
CA ALA A 41 -6.88 14.72 -5.40
C ALA A 41 -7.95 14.56 -4.32
N ILE A 42 -8.47 13.34 -4.18
CA ILE A 42 -9.28 12.92 -3.03
C ILE A 42 -8.38 12.45 -1.90
N LEU A 43 -7.23 11.89 -2.24
CA LEU A 43 -6.21 11.40 -1.33
C LEU A 43 -4.83 11.77 -1.86
N GLN A 44 -3.96 12.28 -0.99
CA GLN A 44 -2.57 12.52 -1.32
C GLN A 44 -1.69 12.17 -0.13
N ALA A 45 -0.55 11.54 -0.38
CA ALA A 45 0.53 11.38 0.58
C ALA A 45 1.77 12.11 0.08
N ILE A 46 2.47 12.77 0.98
CA ILE A 46 3.68 13.55 0.68
C ILE A 46 4.78 13.10 1.64
N GLY A 47 5.87 12.56 1.07
CA GLY A 47 7.05 12.15 1.83
C GLY A 47 6.75 11.15 2.95
N LEU A 48 5.88 10.17 2.72
CA LEU A 48 5.35 9.29 3.76
C LEU A 48 6.38 8.27 4.23
N TYR A 49 6.81 8.37 5.48
CA TYR A 49 7.66 7.40 6.17
C TYR A 49 6.91 6.68 7.27
N HIS A 50 7.18 5.40 7.44
CA HIS A 50 6.75 4.67 8.63
C HIS A 50 7.81 3.68 9.09
N VAL A 51 8.12 3.75 10.39
CA VAL A 51 9.10 2.90 11.05
C VAL A 51 8.40 2.19 12.21
N TYR A 52 8.43 0.87 12.20
CA TYR A 52 8.03 0.08 13.35
C TYR A 52 9.22 0.00 14.33
N SER A 53 9.02 0.50 15.54
CA SER A 53 10.00 0.33 16.61
C SER A 53 9.95 -1.11 17.12
N SER A 54 11.11 -1.75 17.21
CA SER A 54 11.25 -3.06 17.84
C SER A 54 12.10 -2.92 19.10
N THR A 55 11.66 -3.56 20.18
CA THR A 55 12.46 -3.72 21.39
C THR A 55 13.37 -4.95 21.32
N ALA A 56 13.28 -5.74 20.25
CA ALA A 56 14.12 -6.90 19.99
C ALA A 56 15.47 -6.51 19.39
N GLU A 57 16.45 -7.39 19.44
CA GLU A 57 17.81 -7.20 18.92
C GLU A 57 17.85 -6.91 17.39
N ASP A 58 16.77 -7.23 16.66
CA ASP A 58 16.67 -7.04 15.21
C ASP A 58 16.50 -5.56 14.78
N GLY A 59 16.31 -4.63 15.72
CA GLY A 59 16.24 -3.19 15.46
C GLY A 59 14.92 -2.73 14.81
N ASN A 60 14.89 -1.46 14.41
CA ASN A 60 13.70 -0.82 13.82
C ASN A 60 13.51 -1.25 12.36
N VAL A 61 12.26 -1.54 11.98
CA VAL A 61 11.89 -1.90 10.60
C VAL A 61 11.29 -0.69 9.89
N VAL A 62 11.98 -0.21 8.84
CA VAL A 62 11.47 0.87 8.00
C VAL A 62 10.53 0.27 6.94
N ALA A 63 9.23 0.42 7.17
CA ALA A 63 8.19 -0.14 6.30
C ALA A 63 7.84 0.76 5.10
N LEU A 64 7.94 2.09 5.26
CA LEU A 64 7.68 3.08 4.19
C LEU A 64 8.82 4.09 4.15
N ARG A 65 9.26 4.48 2.93
CA ARG A 65 10.48 5.25 2.69
C ARG A 65 10.24 6.45 1.75
N GLY A 66 9.58 7.49 2.26
CA GLY A 66 9.40 8.75 1.52
C GLY A 66 8.42 8.64 0.35
N LEU A 67 7.32 7.92 0.53
CA LEU A 67 6.34 7.69 -0.53
C LEU A 67 5.53 8.94 -0.85
N ASN A 68 5.40 9.22 -2.14
CA ASN A 68 4.48 10.22 -2.69
C ASN A 68 3.45 9.51 -3.55
N VAL A 69 2.17 9.71 -3.26
CA VAL A 69 1.06 9.18 -4.06
C VAL A 69 -0.11 10.14 -4.02
N SER A 70 -0.77 10.29 -5.16
CA SER A 70 -2.01 11.07 -5.29
C SER A 70 -3.06 10.19 -5.95
N VAL A 71 -4.28 10.22 -5.45
CA VAL A 71 -5.45 9.60 -6.06
C VAL A 71 -6.45 10.71 -6.36
N LYS A 72 -6.80 10.89 -7.62
CA LYS A 72 -7.76 11.91 -8.04
C LYS A 72 -9.20 11.50 -7.67
N LYS A 73 -10.09 12.46 -7.65
CA LYS A 73 -11.54 12.17 -7.49
C LYS A 73 -12.02 11.31 -8.64
N GLY A 74 -12.64 10.19 -8.33
CA GLY A 74 -13.12 9.24 -9.33
C GLY A 74 -12.01 8.47 -10.06
N GLU A 75 -10.82 8.38 -9.52
CA GLU A 75 -9.71 7.57 -10.05
C GLU A 75 -9.61 6.25 -9.28
N ALA A 76 -9.29 5.18 -9.98
CA ALA A 76 -8.95 3.88 -9.41
C ALA A 76 -7.45 3.61 -9.56
N VAL A 77 -6.77 3.39 -8.43
CA VAL A 77 -5.32 3.13 -8.38
C VAL A 77 -5.06 1.81 -7.71
N ALA A 78 -4.29 0.93 -8.35
CA ALA A 78 -3.78 -0.28 -7.74
C ALA A 78 -2.40 -0.06 -7.11
N ILE A 79 -2.15 -0.70 -5.97
CA ILE A 79 -0.81 -0.85 -5.38
C ILE A 79 -0.46 -2.33 -5.44
N VAL A 80 0.51 -2.66 -6.26
CA VAL A 80 0.97 -4.04 -6.44
C VAL A 80 2.36 -4.23 -5.84
N GLY A 81 2.76 -5.47 -5.59
CA GLY A 81 4.10 -5.77 -5.07
C GLY A 81 4.13 -7.02 -4.19
N PRO A 82 5.34 -7.54 -3.87
CA PRO A 82 5.51 -8.75 -3.09
C PRO A 82 4.99 -8.62 -1.65
N SER A 83 4.82 -9.76 -0.98
CA SER A 83 4.52 -9.77 0.46
C SER A 83 5.63 -9.07 1.24
N GLY A 84 5.28 -8.32 2.28
CA GLY A 84 6.24 -7.57 3.09
C GLY A 84 6.73 -6.25 2.49
N SER A 85 6.29 -5.85 1.28
CA SER A 85 6.74 -4.58 0.66
C SER A 85 6.21 -3.31 1.34
N GLY A 86 5.28 -3.42 2.30
CA GLY A 86 4.72 -2.28 3.03
C GLY A 86 3.29 -1.88 2.60
N LYS A 87 2.63 -2.64 1.70
CA LYS A 87 1.30 -2.30 1.15
C LYS A 87 0.23 -2.05 2.21
N SER A 88 0.03 -2.99 3.13
CA SER A 88 -0.99 -2.85 4.19
C SER A 88 -0.64 -1.72 5.17
N THR A 89 0.66 -1.48 5.42
CA THR A 89 1.12 -0.32 6.21
C THR A 89 0.78 0.99 5.51
N LEU A 90 1.06 1.07 4.21
CA LEU A 90 0.71 2.21 3.37
C LEU A 90 -0.80 2.48 3.42
N LEU A 91 -1.62 1.45 3.20
CA LEU A 91 -3.08 1.57 3.23
C LEU A 91 -3.59 2.08 4.58
N LYS A 92 -3.04 1.58 5.69
CA LYS A 92 -3.40 2.04 7.05
C LYS A 92 -3.00 3.50 7.30
N CYS A 93 -1.83 3.93 6.83
CA CYS A 93 -1.41 5.33 6.91
C CYS A 93 -2.30 6.25 6.07
N LEU A 94 -2.54 5.88 4.80
CA LEU A 94 -3.39 6.64 3.87
C LEU A 94 -4.82 6.77 4.38
N GLY A 95 -5.34 5.74 4.99
CA GLY A 95 -6.68 5.74 5.58
C GLY A 95 -6.76 6.34 6.97
N VAL A 96 -5.68 6.94 7.47
CA VAL A 96 -5.64 7.58 8.79
C VAL A 96 -6.02 6.61 9.93
N LEU A 97 -5.70 5.32 9.74
CA LEU A 97 -5.80 4.31 10.79
C LEU A 97 -4.50 4.21 11.59
N MET A 98 -3.40 4.63 10.97
CA MET A 98 -2.07 4.64 11.55
C MET A 98 -1.41 5.99 11.27
N LYS A 99 -0.81 6.58 12.30
CA LYS A 99 -0.03 7.81 12.14
C LYS A 99 1.32 7.46 11.50
N PRO A 100 1.70 8.08 10.38
CA PRO A 100 3.04 7.89 9.82
C PRO A 100 4.11 8.45 10.77
N SER A 101 5.34 7.94 10.66
CA SER A 101 6.49 8.42 11.45
C SER A 101 6.98 9.78 10.94
N ALA A 102 6.87 10.05 9.61
CA ALA A 102 7.13 11.35 9.00
C ALA A 102 6.32 11.49 7.70
N GLY A 103 6.28 12.71 7.17
CA GLY A 103 5.43 13.06 6.04
C GLY A 103 3.98 13.30 6.44
N GLY A 104 3.09 13.40 5.46
CA GLY A 104 1.70 13.73 5.72
C GLY A 104 0.73 13.11 4.73
N VAL A 105 -0.53 13.01 5.16
CA VAL A 105 -1.65 12.57 4.36
C VAL A 105 -2.66 13.71 4.27
N ILE A 106 -3.19 13.93 3.07
CA ILE A 106 -4.22 14.92 2.77
C ILE A 106 -5.44 14.17 2.27
N LEU A 107 -6.56 14.34 2.94
CA LEU A 107 -7.85 13.77 2.56
C LEU A 107 -8.80 14.87 2.10
N ASN A 108 -9.31 14.76 0.89
CA ASN A 108 -10.25 15.72 0.30
C ASN A 108 -9.79 17.19 0.46
N GLY A 109 -8.49 17.44 0.21
CA GLY A 109 -7.87 18.76 0.31
C GLY A 109 -7.56 19.24 1.73
N THR A 110 -7.75 18.39 2.76
CA THR A 110 -7.47 18.75 4.15
C THR A 110 -6.35 17.88 4.71
N SER A 111 -5.29 18.51 5.24
CA SER A 111 -4.19 17.81 5.89
C SER A 111 -4.65 17.11 7.17
N THR A 112 -4.18 15.89 7.38
CA THR A 112 -4.41 15.11 8.61
C THR A 112 -3.41 15.47 9.72
N THR A 113 -2.35 16.20 9.40
CA THR A 113 -1.33 16.65 10.33
C THR A 113 -1.97 17.59 11.36
N ARG A 114 -1.63 17.44 12.64
CA ARG A 114 -2.15 18.27 13.76
C ARG A 114 -3.68 18.17 14.00
N ARG A 115 -4.37 17.21 13.40
CA ARG A 115 -5.77 16.99 13.73
C ARG A 115 -5.91 16.15 14.99
N THR A 116 -6.94 16.45 15.76
CA THR A 116 -7.31 15.66 16.94
C THR A 116 -7.88 14.29 16.53
N GLY A 117 -7.88 13.33 17.43
CA GLY A 117 -8.48 12.02 17.16
C GLY A 117 -9.93 12.11 16.68
N VAL A 118 -10.73 13.02 17.25
CA VAL A 118 -12.15 13.24 16.87
C VAL A 118 -12.27 13.80 15.45
N GLU A 119 -11.43 14.80 15.10
CA GLU A 119 -11.40 15.35 13.74
C GLU A 119 -10.98 14.32 12.71
N LEU A 120 -9.95 13.50 13.01
CA LEU A 120 -9.51 12.43 12.12
C LEU A 120 -10.60 11.37 11.90
N VAL A 121 -11.33 11.00 12.95
CA VAL A 121 -12.49 10.08 12.84
C VAL A 121 -13.54 10.67 11.91
N LYS A 122 -13.89 11.95 12.07
CA LYS A 122 -14.89 12.62 11.23
C LYS A 122 -14.45 12.73 9.78
N MET A 123 -13.20 13.15 9.52
CA MET A 123 -12.63 13.21 8.16
C MET A 123 -12.70 11.84 7.46
N ARG A 124 -12.37 10.78 8.18
CA ARG A 124 -12.44 9.41 7.70
C ARG A 124 -13.87 8.99 7.39
N GLN A 125 -14.80 9.19 8.34
CA GLN A 125 -16.23 8.86 8.15
C GLN A 125 -16.86 9.56 6.94
N ASP A 126 -16.46 10.80 6.65
CA ASP A 126 -17.02 11.60 5.57
C ASP A 126 -16.43 11.26 4.20
N THR A 127 -15.24 10.65 4.16
CA THR A 127 -14.49 10.49 2.92
C THR A 127 -14.21 9.04 2.56
N VAL A 128 -13.81 8.21 3.54
CA VAL A 128 -13.16 6.91 3.29
C VAL A 128 -14.00 5.76 3.84
N SER A 129 -14.07 4.68 3.08
CA SER A 129 -14.46 3.36 3.59
C SER A 129 -13.35 2.34 3.35
N PHE A 130 -13.28 1.33 4.23
CA PHE A 130 -12.27 0.28 4.19
C PHE A 130 -12.88 -1.08 3.85
N ILE A 131 -12.17 -1.82 3.00
CA ILE A 131 -12.37 -3.26 2.80
C ILE A 131 -11.06 -3.93 3.22
N PHE A 132 -11.10 -4.71 4.30
CA PHE A 132 -9.94 -5.44 4.81
C PHE A 132 -9.89 -6.86 4.25
N GLN A 133 -8.71 -7.43 4.16
CA GLN A 133 -8.46 -8.78 3.67
C GLN A 133 -9.25 -9.84 4.47
N GLU A 134 -9.30 -9.72 5.80
CA GLU A 134 -10.02 -10.65 6.70
C GLU A 134 -11.48 -10.24 6.97
N GLY A 135 -12.02 -9.25 6.25
CA GLY A 135 -13.39 -8.74 6.46
C GLY A 135 -13.60 -7.97 7.77
N ASN A 136 -12.97 -8.35 8.85
CA ASN A 136 -13.06 -7.72 10.19
C ASN A 136 -14.50 -7.43 10.62
N LEU A 137 -15.37 -8.44 10.53
CA LEU A 137 -16.74 -8.34 10.98
C LEU A 137 -16.81 -8.34 12.51
N LEU A 138 -17.80 -7.64 13.05
CA LEU A 138 -18.11 -7.67 14.48
C LEU A 138 -18.77 -9.02 14.80
N PRO A 139 -18.15 -9.87 15.65
CA PRO A 139 -18.57 -11.26 15.80
C PRO A 139 -19.95 -11.40 16.45
N ASP A 140 -20.34 -10.41 17.25
CA ASP A 140 -21.62 -10.39 18.01
C ASP A 140 -22.77 -9.74 17.23
N LEU A 141 -22.55 -9.35 15.99
CA LEU A 141 -23.56 -8.74 15.13
C LEU A 141 -23.84 -9.63 13.91
N SER A 142 -25.13 -9.72 13.55
CA SER A 142 -25.55 -10.36 12.29
C SER A 142 -24.97 -9.65 11.06
N ALA A 143 -25.03 -10.26 9.88
CA ALA A 143 -24.58 -9.63 8.63
C ALA A 143 -25.25 -8.27 8.41
N ILE A 144 -26.57 -8.17 8.55
CA ILE A 144 -27.31 -6.91 8.39
C ILE A 144 -26.92 -5.87 9.46
N ASP A 145 -26.69 -6.29 10.70
CA ASP A 145 -26.30 -5.37 11.76
C ASP A 145 -24.85 -4.90 11.61
N ASN A 146 -23.94 -5.75 11.10
CA ASN A 146 -22.59 -5.35 10.71
C ASN A 146 -22.60 -4.23 9.67
N VAL A 147 -23.43 -4.36 8.65
CA VAL A 147 -23.56 -3.36 7.59
C VAL A 147 -24.26 -2.10 8.09
N ALA A 148 -25.39 -2.25 8.80
CA ALA A 148 -26.16 -1.13 9.36
C ALA A 148 -25.35 -0.29 10.35
N GLN A 149 -24.40 -0.91 11.07
CA GLN A 149 -23.55 -0.22 12.05
C GLN A 149 -22.76 0.92 11.44
N ALA A 150 -22.26 0.76 10.19
CA ALA A 150 -21.55 1.81 9.49
C ALA A 150 -22.39 3.08 9.26
N LEU A 151 -23.68 2.92 9.01
CA LEU A 151 -24.63 4.04 8.89
C LEU A 151 -25.02 4.65 10.24
N ARG A 152 -25.10 3.83 11.30
CA ARG A 152 -25.37 4.32 12.66
C ARG A 152 -24.27 5.27 13.15
N HIS A 153 -23.02 5.01 12.78
CA HIS A 153 -21.92 5.93 13.07
C HIS A 153 -22.00 7.27 12.31
N LYS A 154 -22.90 7.37 11.33
CA LYS A 154 -23.25 8.61 10.61
C LYS A 154 -24.62 9.17 11.04
N ASP A 155 -25.09 8.81 12.21
CA ASP A 155 -26.36 9.28 12.81
C ASP A 155 -27.61 8.94 11.96
N VAL A 156 -27.54 7.93 11.07
CA VAL A 156 -28.70 7.45 10.32
C VAL A 156 -29.64 6.66 11.25
N ARG A 157 -30.94 6.91 11.15
CA ARG A 157 -31.96 6.24 11.96
C ARG A 157 -31.86 4.70 11.81
N PRO A 158 -32.02 3.92 12.90
CA PRO A 158 -31.82 2.46 12.87
C PRO A 158 -32.66 1.72 11.82
N SER A 159 -33.93 2.12 11.64
CA SER A 159 -34.80 1.51 10.63
C SER A 159 -34.33 1.77 9.20
N GLU A 160 -33.88 2.99 8.91
CA GLU A 160 -33.33 3.36 7.61
C GLU A 160 -31.97 2.70 7.36
N ALA A 161 -31.12 2.63 8.39
CA ALA A 161 -29.82 1.94 8.30
C ALA A 161 -30.01 0.46 7.96
N LYS A 162 -30.98 -0.23 8.61
CA LYS A 162 -31.28 -1.64 8.29
C LYS A 162 -31.86 -1.81 6.88
N ARG A 163 -32.71 -0.91 6.43
CA ARG A 163 -33.27 -0.95 5.06
C ARG A 163 -32.15 -0.86 4.02
N LYS A 164 -31.27 0.15 4.13
CA LYS A 164 -30.13 0.30 3.22
C LYS A 164 -29.15 -0.86 3.30
N ALA A 165 -28.93 -1.40 4.50
CA ALA A 165 -28.09 -2.59 4.69
C ALA A 165 -28.68 -3.81 3.98
N MET A 166 -30.00 -4.01 4.04
CA MET A 166 -30.66 -5.10 3.31
C MET A 166 -30.49 -4.94 1.81
N GLU A 167 -30.70 -3.75 1.26
CA GLU A 167 -30.59 -3.48 -0.18
C GLU A 167 -29.21 -3.86 -0.73
N ILE A 168 -28.15 -3.42 -0.05
CA ILE A 168 -26.78 -3.73 -0.52
C ILE A 168 -26.39 -5.21 -0.30
N LEU A 169 -26.92 -5.87 0.75
CA LEU A 169 -26.69 -7.30 0.96
C LEU A 169 -27.36 -8.15 -0.11
N VAL A 170 -28.57 -7.77 -0.55
CA VAL A 170 -29.27 -8.42 -1.68
C VAL A 170 -28.49 -8.21 -2.97
N GLU A 171 -28.00 -7.00 -3.24
CA GLU A 171 -27.17 -6.69 -4.42
C GLU A 171 -25.89 -7.56 -4.48
N LEU A 172 -25.36 -7.95 -3.30
CA LEU A 172 -24.19 -8.84 -3.17
C LEU A 172 -24.55 -10.33 -3.02
N GLY A 173 -25.80 -10.73 -3.30
CA GLY A 173 -26.22 -12.13 -3.27
C GLY A 173 -26.24 -12.76 -1.88
N LEU A 174 -26.53 -11.98 -0.85
CA LEU A 174 -26.56 -12.42 0.57
C LEU A 174 -27.97 -12.38 1.17
N GLU A 175 -29.04 -12.39 0.38
CA GLU A 175 -30.42 -12.28 0.85
C GLU A 175 -30.77 -13.35 1.90
N GLU A 176 -30.35 -14.60 1.69
CA GLU A 176 -30.61 -15.69 2.64
C GLU A 176 -29.70 -15.67 3.87
N ARG A 177 -28.67 -14.81 3.88
CA ARG A 177 -27.63 -14.73 4.92
C ARG A 177 -27.72 -13.47 5.79
N VAL A 178 -28.71 -12.63 5.56
CA VAL A 178 -28.82 -11.31 6.23
C VAL A 178 -28.82 -11.39 7.76
N ASN A 179 -29.40 -12.43 8.33
CA ASN A 179 -29.45 -12.65 9.78
C ASN A 179 -28.36 -13.59 10.30
N SER A 180 -27.47 -14.09 9.43
CA SER A 180 -26.40 -15.00 9.81
C SER A 180 -25.32 -14.26 10.63
N MET A 181 -24.76 -14.95 11.64
CA MET A 181 -23.64 -14.47 12.41
C MET A 181 -22.33 -14.74 11.66
N PRO A 182 -21.28 -13.93 11.84
CA PRO A 182 -20.00 -14.13 11.13
C PRO A 182 -19.45 -15.56 11.22
N ALA A 183 -19.55 -16.21 12.39
CA ALA A 183 -19.07 -17.56 12.60
C ALA A 183 -19.79 -18.63 11.75
N THR A 184 -20.98 -18.32 11.22
CA THR A 184 -21.77 -19.24 10.37
C THR A 184 -21.66 -18.93 8.88
N LEU A 185 -20.92 -17.87 8.52
CA LEU A 185 -20.66 -17.46 7.14
C LEU A 185 -19.34 -18.06 6.64
N SER A 186 -19.31 -18.47 5.39
CA SER A 186 -18.06 -18.81 4.69
C SER A 186 -17.14 -17.58 4.57
N GLY A 187 -15.85 -17.76 4.31
CA GLY A 187 -14.91 -16.65 4.13
C GLY A 187 -15.34 -15.68 3.02
N GLY A 188 -15.84 -16.20 1.91
CA GLY A 188 -16.37 -15.37 0.81
C GLY A 188 -17.65 -14.60 1.19
N GLU A 189 -18.58 -15.23 1.97
CA GLU A 189 -19.75 -14.51 2.48
C GLU A 189 -19.36 -13.42 3.47
N GLN A 190 -18.41 -13.67 4.38
CA GLN A 190 -17.86 -12.66 5.29
C GLN A 190 -17.26 -11.48 4.53
N GLN A 191 -16.50 -11.77 3.47
CA GLN A 191 -15.89 -10.73 2.62
C GLN A 191 -16.96 -9.90 1.91
N ARG A 192 -18.00 -10.51 1.36
CA ARG A 192 -19.14 -9.78 0.77
C ARG A 192 -19.88 -8.90 1.79
N VAL A 193 -20.05 -9.37 3.03
CA VAL A 193 -20.62 -8.54 4.12
C VAL A 193 -19.71 -7.34 4.42
N ALA A 194 -18.37 -7.54 4.43
CA ALA A 194 -17.41 -6.45 4.63
C ALA A 194 -17.44 -5.42 3.49
N ILE A 195 -17.60 -5.89 2.25
CA ILE A 195 -17.80 -5.05 1.07
C ILE A 195 -19.11 -4.26 1.20
N ALA A 196 -20.23 -4.93 1.55
CA ALA A 196 -21.51 -4.26 1.81
C ALA A 196 -21.39 -3.15 2.85
N ARG A 197 -20.68 -3.43 3.96
CA ARG A 197 -20.43 -2.47 5.02
C ARG A 197 -19.65 -1.24 4.54
N ALA A 198 -18.70 -1.43 3.64
CA ALA A 198 -17.96 -0.31 3.05
C ALA A 198 -18.83 0.52 2.10
N LEU A 199 -19.63 -0.13 1.26
CA LEU A 199 -20.41 0.52 0.21
C LEU A 199 -21.65 1.24 0.72
N VAL A 200 -22.30 0.74 1.79
CA VAL A 200 -23.57 1.29 2.31
C VAL A 200 -23.49 2.75 2.72
N THR A 201 -22.29 3.24 3.04
CA THR A 201 -22.04 4.63 3.46
C THR A 201 -21.91 5.61 2.31
N ASN A 202 -21.97 5.17 1.06
CA ASN A 202 -21.69 5.95 -0.15
C ASN A 202 -20.37 6.75 -0.04
N PRO A 203 -19.23 6.08 0.12
CA PRO A 203 -17.95 6.72 0.32
C PRO A 203 -17.49 7.45 -0.96
N LYS A 204 -16.63 8.47 -0.77
CA LYS A 204 -15.96 9.13 -1.88
C LYS A 204 -14.70 8.37 -2.33
N LEU A 205 -14.10 7.63 -1.40
CA LEU A 205 -12.90 6.84 -1.59
C LEU A 205 -13.04 5.49 -0.89
N ILE A 206 -12.71 4.42 -1.58
CA ILE A 206 -12.59 3.08 -1.02
C ILE A 206 -11.12 2.69 -0.96
N LEU A 207 -10.65 2.35 0.23
CA LEU A 207 -9.36 1.74 0.47
C LEU A 207 -9.55 0.24 0.70
N ALA A 208 -8.99 -0.58 -0.18
CA ALA A 208 -9.20 -2.02 -0.15
C ALA A 208 -7.87 -2.78 -0.08
N ASP A 209 -7.77 -3.69 0.88
CA ASP A 209 -6.65 -4.63 1.03
C ASP A 209 -7.13 -6.02 0.58
N GLU A 210 -6.66 -6.47 -0.59
CA GLU A 210 -7.01 -7.76 -1.20
C GLU A 210 -8.53 -8.05 -1.22
N PRO A 211 -9.36 -7.16 -1.79
CA PRO A 211 -10.82 -7.19 -1.60
C PRO A 211 -11.50 -8.47 -2.14
N THR A 212 -10.86 -9.18 -3.07
CA THR A 212 -11.39 -10.38 -3.70
C THR A 212 -10.60 -11.65 -3.35
N GLY A 213 -9.56 -11.55 -2.50
CA GLY A 213 -8.64 -12.65 -2.21
C GLY A 213 -9.29 -13.89 -1.55
N ALA A 214 -10.42 -13.70 -0.85
CA ALA A 214 -11.18 -14.79 -0.23
C ALA A 214 -12.39 -15.26 -1.08
N LEU A 215 -12.59 -14.73 -2.29
CA LEU A 215 -13.71 -15.01 -3.17
C LEU A 215 -13.32 -16.04 -4.23
N ASP A 216 -14.32 -16.81 -4.67
CA ASP A 216 -14.19 -17.63 -5.87
C ASP A 216 -14.15 -16.72 -7.14
N PRO A 217 -13.65 -17.23 -8.28
CA PRO A 217 -13.47 -16.40 -9.48
C PRO A 217 -14.75 -15.77 -10.03
N ILE A 218 -15.91 -16.41 -9.87
CA ILE A 218 -17.20 -15.90 -10.37
C ILE A 218 -17.61 -14.72 -9.51
N THR A 219 -17.67 -14.92 -8.20
CA THR A 219 -18.01 -13.86 -7.23
C THR A 219 -17.01 -12.69 -7.27
N SER A 220 -15.71 -12.97 -7.50
CA SER A 220 -14.70 -11.94 -7.68
C SER A 220 -15.05 -10.99 -8.82
N ARG A 221 -15.44 -11.53 -9.99
CA ARG A 221 -15.87 -10.73 -11.14
C ARG A 221 -17.12 -9.93 -10.87
N GLU A 222 -18.12 -10.51 -10.22
CA GLU A 222 -19.36 -9.80 -9.84
C GLU A 222 -19.05 -8.59 -8.95
N VAL A 223 -18.14 -8.74 -7.98
CA VAL A 223 -17.68 -7.64 -7.12
C VAL A 223 -16.92 -6.58 -7.92
N LEU A 224 -16.04 -6.99 -8.85
CA LEU A 224 -15.31 -6.03 -9.71
C LEU A 224 -16.27 -5.29 -10.66
N GLU A 225 -17.29 -5.94 -11.18
CA GLU A 225 -18.36 -5.29 -11.96
C GLU A 225 -19.12 -4.26 -11.13
N LEU A 226 -19.44 -4.60 -9.87
CA LEU A 226 -20.07 -3.63 -8.95
C LEU A 226 -19.15 -2.44 -8.66
N PHE A 227 -17.86 -2.67 -8.41
CA PHE A 227 -16.88 -1.60 -8.27
C PHE A 227 -16.81 -0.73 -9.54
N GLY A 228 -16.83 -1.37 -10.73
CA GLY A 228 -16.87 -0.67 -12.02
C GLY A 228 -18.07 0.24 -12.19
N LYS A 229 -19.27 -0.21 -11.78
CA LYS A 229 -20.48 0.62 -11.78
C LYS A 229 -20.34 1.81 -10.82
N LEU A 230 -19.84 1.58 -9.60
CA LEU A 230 -19.63 2.65 -8.62
C LEU A 230 -18.59 3.67 -9.08
N HIS A 231 -17.50 3.20 -9.68
CA HIS A 231 -16.45 4.03 -10.24
C HIS A 231 -16.98 4.91 -11.39
N LYS A 232 -17.61 4.29 -12.40
CA LYS A 232 -18.08 4.98 -13.61
C LYS A 232 -19.33 5.85 -13.36
N ASP A 233 -20.31 5.33 -12.62
CA ASP A 233 -21.63 5.97 -12.51
C ASP A 233 -21.68 6.96 -11.35
N LYS A 234 -20.95 6.70 -10.26
CA LYS A 234 -20.95 7.53 -9.05
C LYS A 234 -19.66 8.30 -8.81
N GLY A 235 -18.62 8.08 -9.61
CA GLY A 235 -17.33 8.73 -9.46
C GLY A 235 -16.62 8.37 -8.15
N VAL A 236 -16.84 7.16 -7.63
CA VAL A 236 -16.13 6.68 -6.44
C VAL A 236 -14.68 6.42 -6.80
N ALA A 237 -13.77 6.99 -6.01
CA ALA A 237 -12.34 6.71 -6.14
C ALA A 237 -11.97 5.41 -5.43
N PHE A 238 -10.98 4.69 -5.94
CA PHE A 238 -10.46 3.46 -5.36
C PHE A 238 -8.95 3.53 -5.19
N LEU A 239 -8.45 3.01 -4.07
CA LEU A 239 -7.06 2.62 -3.94
C LEU A 239 -7.06 1.19 -3.41
N ILE A 240 -6.59 0.26 -4.25
CA ILE A 240 -6.68 -1.17 -4.01
C ILE A 240 -5.27 -1.74 -3.91
N VAL A 241 -4.98 -2.37 -2.79
CA VAL A 241 -3.77 -3.19 -2.62
C VAL A 241 -4.09 -4.60 -3.07
N THR A 242 -3.31 -5.14 -4.00
CA THR A 242 -3.56 -6.48 -4.54
C THR A 242 -2.32 -7.13 -5.13
N HIS A 243 -2.38 -8.44 -5.29
CA HIS A 243 -1.46 -9.26 -6.10
C HIS A 243 -2.19 -9.88 -7.31
N SER A 244 -3.48 -9.58 -7.49
CA SER A 244 -4.29 -10.07 -8.61
C SER A 244 -4.19 -9.13 -9.81
N ASP A 245 -3.76 -9.67 -10.96
CA ASP A 245 -3.69 -8.93 -12.21
C ASP A 245 -5.08 -8.47 -12.69
N GLU A 246 -6.13 -9.27 -12.44
CA GLU A 246 -7.51 -8.93 -12.79
C GLU A 246 -7.99 -7.69 -12.02
N VAL A 247 -7.64 -7.59 -10.73
CA VAL A 247 -7.96 -6.41 -9.91
C VAL A 247 -7.12 -5.22 -10.31
N ALA A 248 -5.84 -5.43 -10.64
CA ALA A 248 -4.96 -4.36 -11.13
C ALA A 248 -5.45 -3.80 -12.48
N ALA A 249 -5.91 -4.69 -13.39
CA ALA A 249 -6.48 -4.31 -14.69
C ALA A 249 -7.82 -3.53 -14.59
N PHE A 250 -8.54 -3.66 -13.47
CA PHE A 250 -9.71 -2.85 -13.17
C PHE A 250 -9.35 -1.37 -12.96
N CYS A 251 -8.15 -1.09 -12.44
CA CYS A 251 -7.72 0.25 -12.07
C CYS A 251 -7.21 1.07 -13.27
N ASP A 252 -7.30 2.40 -13.19
CA ASP A 252 -6.82 3.33 -14.23
C ASP A 252 -5.29 3.31 -14.35
N ARG A 253 -4.60 3.03 -13.25
CA ARG A 253 -3.14 2.83 -13.19
C ARG A 253 -2.75 1.99 -11.98
N SER A 254 -1.55 1.46 -12.02
CA SER A 254 -0.97 0.72 -10.90
C SER A 254 0.41 1.23 -10.52
N LEU A 255 0.72 1.19 -9.23
CA LEU A 255 2.01 1.53 -8.66
C LEU A 255 2.64 0.28 -8.05
N GLU A 256 3.87 -0.02 -8.45
CA GLU A 256 4.62 -1.15 -7.90
C GLU A 256 5.38 -0.72 -6.65
N LEU A 257 5.04 -1.34 -5.49
CA LEU A 257 5.68 -1.10 -4.21
C LEU A 257 6.67 -2.21 -3.88
N ARG A 258 7.95 -1.87 -3.65
CA ARG A 258 9.00 -2.79 -3.19
C ARG A 258 9.82 -2.15 -2.07
N ASP A 259 10.06 -2.89 -1.01
CA ASP A 259 10.89 -2.45 0.15
C ASP A 259 10.55 -1.05 0.66
N GLY A 260 9.25 -0.73 0.69
CA GLY A 260 8.73 0.55 1.14
C GLY A 260 8.92 1.72 0.16
N ARG A 261 9.25 1.47 -1.12
CA ARG A 261 9.39 2.49 -2.18
C ARG A 261 8.53 2.16 -3.39
N PHE A 262 7.99 3.16 -4.06
CA PHE A 262 7.46 2.97 -5.41
C PHE A 262 8.61 2.85 -6.40
N VAL A 263 8.60 1.80 -7.19
CA VAL A 263 9.67 1.49 -8.16
C VAL A 263 9.22 1.70 -9.60
N ALA A 264 7.93 1.53 -9.88
CA ALA A 264 7.37 1.73 -11.21
C ALA A 264 5.90 2.14 -11.13
N GLU A 265 5.44 2.82 -12.17
CA GLU A 265 4.05 3.11 -12.48
C GLU A 265 3.68 2.49 -13.82
N HIS A 266 2.47 1.95 -13.92
CA HIS A 266 1.90 1.38 -15.13
C HIS A 266 0.55 2.05 -15.41
N GLY A 267 0.32 2.46 -16.65
CA GLY A 267 -0.99 2.98 -17.11
C GLY A 267 -2.05 1.89 -17.21
N ALA A 268 -3.25 2.31 -17.65
CA ALA A 268 -4.40 1.43 -17.83
C ALA A 268 -4.20 0.49 -19.04
N ASN A 269 -3.52 -0.52 -18.98
CA ASN A 269 -3.36 -1.69 -19.87
C ASN A 269 -2.03 -2.35 -19.53
N LEU A 270 -2.02 -2.98 -18.38
CA LEU A 270 -0.88 -3.78 -17.93
C LEU A 270 -0.68 -4.96 -18.90
N ASP A 271 0.32 -4.84 -19.76
CA ASP A 271 1.00 -6.01 -20.27
C ASP A 271 2.24 -6.21 -19.40
N VAL A 272 2.17 -7.21 -18.51
CA VAL A 272 3.25 -7.51 -17.54
C VAL A 272 4.54 -7.93 -18.26
N ASP A 273 4.41 -8.40 -19.50
CA ASP A 273 5.52 -8.85 -20.34
C ASP A 273 6.09 -7.73 -21.22
N ASP A 274 5.37 -6.62 -21.44
CA ASP A 274 5.83 -5.48 -22.23
C ASP A 274 6.56 -4.44 -21.37
N LEU A 275 7.88 -4.59 -21.30
CA LEU A 275 8.76 -3.67 -20.57
C LEU A 275 9.03 -2.35 -21.31
N GLU A 276 8.63 -2.22 -22.57
CA GLU A 276 9.11 -1.14 -23.46
C GLU A 276 8.10 -0.01 -23.66
N GLY A 277 6.83 -0.17 -23.37
CA GLY A 277 5.81 0.82 -23.77
C GLY A 277 4.95 1.40 -22.67
N THR A 278 4.78 0.71 -21.54
CA THR A 278 3.75 1.03 -20.55
C THR A 278 4.27 1.23 -19.13
N ARG A 279 5.58 1.08 -18.91
CA ARG A 279 6.18 1.11 -17.58
C ARG A 279 7.09 2.32 -17.40
N GLU A 280 6.74 3.17 -16.44
CA GLU A 280 7.57 4.29 -16.02
C GLU A 280 8.31 3.95 -14.72
N LEU A 281 9.62 4.18 -14.69
CA LEU A 281 10.42 4.04 -13.47
C LEU A 281 10.28 5.32 -12.63
N ILE A 282 10.13 5.14 -11.33
CA ILE A 282 9.98 6.26 -10.39
C ILE A 282 11.34 6.62 -9.80
N VAL A 283 11.72 7.89 -9.96
CA VAL A 283 12.86 8.50 -9.27
C VAL A 283 12.28 9.35 -8.13
N ASP A 284 12.70 9.10 -6.89
CA ASP A 284 12.22 9.85 -5.74
C ASP A 284 12.86 11.26 -5.65
N GLU A 285 12.37 12.09 -4.72
CA GLU A 285 12.87 13.47 -4.52
C GLU A 285 14.36 13.52 -4.11
N LEU A 286 14.91 12.42 -3.62
CA LEU A 286 16.34 12.27 -3.30
C LEU A 286 17.17 11.82 -4.49
N GLY A 287 16.54 11.61 -5.66
CA GLY A 287 17.20 11.09 -6.85
C GLY A 287 17.47 9.59 -6.81
N THR A 288 16.78 8.85 -5.91
CA THR A 288 16.92 7.39 -5.81
C THR A 288 15.95 6.72 -6.78
N VAL A 289 16.45 5.75 -7.54
CA VAL A 289 15.66 4.84 -8.38
C VAL A 289 15.89 3.41 -7.94
N SER A 290 14.83 2.62 -7.84
CA SER A 290 14.90 1.18 -7.62
C SER A 290 14.48 0.47 -8.89
N PHE A 291 15.40 -0.31 -9.48
CA PHE A 291 15.09 -1.06 -10.69
C PHE A 291 14.33 -2.34 -10.34
N PRO A 292 13.23 -2.63 -11.03
CA PRO A 292 12.59 -3.94 -10.96
C PRO A 292 13.57 -5.07 -11.33
N PRO A 293 13.42 -6.30 -10.78
CA PRO A 293 14.37 -7.38 -10.99
C PRO A 293 14.63 -7.71 -12.47
N GLU A 294 13.61 -7.66 -13.30
CA GLU A 294 13.71 -7.90 -14.74
C GLU A 294 14.50 -6.81 -15.46
N VAL A 295 14.33 -5.53 -15.10
CA VAL A 295 15.14 -4.43 -15.62
C VAL A 295 16.58 -4.58 -15.15
N LEU A 296 16.78 -4.89 -13.86
CA LEU A 296 18.08 -5.11 -13.29
C LEU A 296 18.81 -6.29 -13.96
N MET A 297 18.10 -7.38 -14.28
CA MET A 297 18.66 -8.51 -15.05
C MET A 297 19.09 -8.10 -16.47
N LYS A 298 18.27 -7.31 -17.17
CA LYS A 298 18.62 -6.78 -18.51
C LYS A 298 19.84 -5.85 -18.45
N MET A 299 20.00 -5.09 -17.36
CA MET A 299 21.18 -4.25 -17.13
C MET A 299 22.46 -5.04 -16.79
N GLY A 300 22.37 -6.35 -16.53
CA GLY A 300 23.52 -7.20 -16.16
C GLY A 300 23.64 -7.47 -14.66
N GLY A 301 22.61 -7.19 -13.87
CA GLY A 301 22.53 -7.47 -12.43
C GLY A 301 22.99 -6.30 -11.56
N SER A 302 23.08 -6.56 -10.25
CA SER A 302 23.59 -5.56 -9.30
C SER A 302 25.09 -5.30 -9.51
N GLY A 303 25.49 -4.03 -9.46
CA GLY A 303 26.90 -3.69 -9.69
C GLY A 303 27.14 -2.18 -9.80
N ARG A 304 28.29 -1.81 -10.32
CA ARG A 304 28.64 -0.43 -10.62
C ARG A 304 28.33 -0.15 -12.08
N TYR A 305 27.69 1.00 -12.30
CA TYR A 305 27.35 1.49 -13.62
C TYR A 305 28.00 2.84 -13.85
N GLU A 306 28.42 3.08 -15.08
CA GLU A 306 28.97 4.35 -15.55
C GLU A 306 27.89 5.07 -16.37
N ILE A 307 27.85 6.40 -16.26
CA ILE A 307 27.02 7.22 -17.13
C ILE A 307 27.72 7.34 -18.47
N ALA A 308 27.22 6.61 -19.47
CA ALA A 308 27.80 6.63 -20.84
C ALA A 308 27.31 7.84 -21.64
N ARG A 309 26.09 8.31 -21.37
CA ARG A 309 25.49 9.48 -22.00
C ARG A 309 24.58 10.19 -21.01
N SER A 310 24.61 11.51 -21.02
CA SER A 310 23.72 12.35 -20.23
C SER A 310 23.29 13.56 -21.07
N GLU A 311 22.05 13.57 -21.50
CA GLU A 311 21.42 14.67 -22.20
C GLU A 311 20.14 15.07 -21.47
N LYS A 312 19.53 16.21 -21.81
CA LYS A 312 18.30 16.65 -21.14
C LYS A 312 17.20 15.62 -21.36
N GLY A 313 16.77 14.97 -20.28
CA GLY A 313 15.72 13.94 -20.29
C GLY A 313 16.18 12.51 -20.60
N GLU A 314 17.49 12.29 -20.85
CA GLU A 314 18.03 10.97 -21.15
C GLU A 314 19.33 10.72 -20.41
N VAL A 315 19.41 9.59 -19.69
CA VAL A 315 20.66 9.12 -19.06
C VAL A 315 20.86 7.66 -19.43
N THR A 316 21.99 7.34 -20.04
CA THR A 316 22.36 5.96 -20.39
C THR A 316 23.37 5.42 -19.39
N LEU A 317 23.04 4.31 -18.74
CA LEU A 317 23.90 3.60 -17.80
C LEU A 317 24.51 2.36 -18.50
N VAL A 318 25.81 2.16 -18.34
CA VAL A 318 26.51 0.96 -18.80
C VAL A 318 27.26 0.32 -17.63
N THR A 319 27.42 -1.00 -17.66
CA THR A 319 28.21 -1.70 -16.64
C THR A 319 29.67 -1.26 -16.69
N ALA A 320 30.20 -0.83 -15.54
CA ALA A 320 31.63 -0.48 -15.45
C ALA A 320 32.51 -1.71 -15.77
N GLU A 321 33.54 -1.55 -16.59
CA GLU A 321 34.40 -2.66 -17.04
C GLU A 321 35.06 -3.45 -15.90
N LYS A 322 35.28 -2.83 -14.74
CA LYS A 322 35.77 -3.47 -13.52
C LYS A 322 34.82 -4.53 -12.95
N ASN A 323 33.54 -4.50 -13.28
CA ASN A 323 32.60 -5.52 -12.85
C ASN A 323 32.67 -6.82 -13.66
N LYS A 324 33.18 -6.80 -14.87
CA LYS A 324 33.42 -8.03 -15.66
C LYS A 324 34.37 -9.00 -14.97
N SER A 325 35.27 -8.51 -14.12
CA SER A 325 36.21 -9.34 -13.37
C SER A 325 35.63 -9.90 -12.06
N MET A 326 34.61 -9.23 -11.45
CA MET A 326 33.98 -9.70 -10.22
C MET A 326 32.85 -10.72 -10.46
N ILE A 327 32.26 -10.73 -11.66
CA ILE A 327 31.17 -11.66 -12.02
C ILE A 327 31.68 -13.05 -12.44
N LYS A 328 33.02 -13.26 -12.49
CA LYS A 328 33.61 -14.56 -12.82
C LYS A 328 33.51 -15.65 -11.76
N GLY A 329 33.01 -15.38 -10.59
CA GLY A 329 32.61 -16.42 -9.64
C GLY A 329 31.32 -17.11 -10.15
N LYS A 330 31.45 -18.39 -10.58
CA LYS A 330 30.24 -19.21 -10.86
C LYS A 330 29.34 -19.13 -9.67
N LYS A 331 28.18 -18.46 -9.81
CA LYS A 331 27.15 -18.48 -8.77
C LYS A 331 26.63 -19.91 -8.65
N VAL A 332 26.77 -20.48 -7.49
CA VAL A 332 26.24 -21.81 -7.14
C VAL A 332 25.20 -21.67 -6.04
N LEU A 333 24.25 -22.57 -6.01
CA LEU A 333 23.30 -22.62 -4.91
C LEU A 333 24.04 -22.88 -3.59
N ALA A 334 23.67 -22.18 -2.54
CA ALA A 334 24.28 -22.36 -1.21
C ALA A 334 24.22 -23.83 -0.79
N SER A 335 25.27 -24.34 -0.22
CA SER A 335 25.32 -25.71 0.30
C SER A 335 24.65 -25.88 1.66
N LYS A 336 24.43 -24.75 2.36
CA LYS A 336 23.77 -24.70 3.66
C LYS A 336 22.76 -23.58 3.71
N CYS A 337 21.66 -23.79 4.43
CA CYS A 337 20.64 -22.77 4.68
C CYS A 337 21.18 -21.66 5.59
N PRO A 338 21.09 -20.38 5.22
CA PRO A 338 21.57 -19.30 6.07
C PRO A 338 20.72 -19.10 7.33
N ALA A 339 19.47 -19.54 7.32
CA ALA A 339 18.55 -19.35 8.45
C ALA A 339 18.67 -20.44 9.52
N CYS A 340 18.83 -21.71 9.14
CA CYS A 340 18.87 -22.84 10.10
C CYS A 340 20.11 -23.74 9.99
N ASN A 341 21.06 -23.38 9.13
CA ASN A 341 22.30 -24.10 8.85
C ASN A 341 22.13 -25.54 8.33
N HIS A 342 20.91 -25.94 7.93
CA HIS A 342 20.61 -27.23 7.31
C HIS A 342 21.40 -27.38 6.01
N LYS A 343 22.00 -28.54 5.77
CA LYS A 343 22.76 -28.86 4.55
C LYS A 343 21.80 -29.34 3.47
N TYR A 344 21.80 -28.68 2.31
CA TYR A 344 21.01 -29.13 1.16
C TYR A 344 21.62 -30.39 0.55
N GLU A 345 20.80 -31.43 0.42
CA GLU A 345 21.20 -32.72 -0.18
C GLU A 345 20.81 -32.85 -1.65
N ASP A 346 19.93 -31.95 -2.13
CA ASP A 346 19.37 -31.91 -3.48
C ASP A 346 19.39 -30.49 -4.08
N ASP A 347 18.81 -30.33 -5.26
CA ASP A 347 18.67 -29.04 -5.96
C ASP A 347 17.39 -28.26 -5.54
N SER A 348 16.81 -28.55 -4.37
CA SER A 348 15.66 -27.84 -3.87
C SER A 348 15.91 -26.34 -3.72
N GLN A 349 14.92 -25.52 -4.11
CA GLN A 349 15.00 -24.06 -4.01
C GLN A 349 14.58 -23.55 -2.62
N LEU A 350 13.95 -24.40 -1.81
CA LEU A 350 13.52 -24.09 -0.45
C LEU A 350 14.19 -25.03 0.55
N CYS A 351 14.51 -24.54 1.73
CA CYS A 351 15.04 -25.35 2.80
C CYS A 351 13.95 -26.29 3.34
N PRO A 352 14.17 -27.62 3.37
CA PRO A 352 13.17 -28.56 3.86
C PRO A 352 12.87 -28.42 5.37
N GLU A 353 13.79 -27.86 6.16
CA GLU A 353 13.62 -27.68 7.60
C GLU A 353 12.87 -26.39 7.98
N CYS A 354 13.16 -25.27 7.32
CA CYS A 354 12.61 -23.96 7.72
C CYS A 354 11.87 -23.23 6.62
N GLY A 355 11.76 -23.79 5.41
CA GLY A 355 11.06 -23.17 4.29
C GLY A 355 11.77 -21.95 3.65
N SER A 356 12.94 -21.53 4.16
CA SER A 356 13.67 -20.38 3.60
C SER A 356 14.18 -20.65 2.21
N SER A 357 14.17 -19.64 1.34
CA SER A 357 14.70 -19.72 -0.02
C SER A 357 16.21 -19.99 -0.01
N ARG A 358 16.68 -20.84 -0.91
CA ARG A 358 18.10 -21.18 -1.06
C ARG A 358 18.80 -20.08 -1.87
N PRO A 359 19.75 -19.33 -1.29
CA PRO A 359 20.40 -18.23 -2.00
C PRO A 359 21.49 -18.74 -2.96
N MET A 360 21.75 -17.94 -3.97
CA MET A 360 22.92 -18.10 -4.83
C MET A 360 24.14 -17.47 -4.16
N VAL A 361 25.20 -18.21 -4.00
CA VAL A 361 26.47 -17.74 -3.41
C VAL A 361 27.59 -17.78 -4.45
N SER A 362 28.54 -16.85 -4.35
CA SER A 362 29.73 -16.89 -5.18
C SER A 362 30.66 -18.01 -4.70
N LYS A 363 31.08 -18.88 -5.61
CA LYS A 363 32.13 -19.86 -5.32
C LYS A 363 33.46 -19.11 -5.37
N ASN A 364 34.09 -18.91 -4.21
CA ASN A 364 35.47 -18.45 -4.14
C ASN A 364 36.42 -19.51 -4.72
#